data_059abc8da0c5aff50b9420e3d4a8d241
#
_entry.id   059abc8da0c5aff50b9420e3d4a8d241
#
_cell.length_a   1.000
_cell.length_b   1.000
_cell.length_c   1.000
_cell.angle_alpha   90.00
_cell.angle_beta   90.00
_cell.angle_gamma   90.00
#
_symmetry.space_group_name_H-M   'P 1'
#
loop_
_entity.id
_entity.type
_entity.pdbx_description
1 polymer ?
#
loop_
_entity_poly.entity_id
_entity_poly.type
_entity_poly.pdbx_seq_one_letter_code
_entity_poly.pdbx_strand_id
1 'polypeptide(L)'
;MVAGASTTVHVARAYAQQAPAPQEPSEQEPAQQPAAEGGSWDFEEEEEDAPTWADDIRAQTLDIAMVAGFSVLAFVSFFRKSVRLKYVTLVAAVLFLGFYKSLLISIVNVFGLMGGNLPIFRYNLAWYLLAAITVVSTVLWGRVYCGRICAFGALTQLVDAILPDRWRVNIPRAIERRASWVKYGILASVIAYFLITRDPLIYPYVEPFWMFGLHLRTPVLLTLLGSLLITTVFVRNAYCRFLCPLGAFLGIVSNLTVFRIKRWSECNTCRICEKTCEWGAIRGPKIVMTECVRCDDCERLYEDTKKCPHHLILIRKADILARRAAQGRA
;
A
#
# COMPACT_ATOMS: atom_id res chain seq x y z
N MET A 1 31.02 29.61 9.35
CA MET A 1 30.40 28.44 8.77
C MET A 1 30.51 27.24 9.73
N VAL A 2 29.80 27.24 10.85
CA VAL A 2 29.67 26.07 11.74
C VAL A 2 28.39 26.30 12.57
N ALA A 3 27.23 25.93 12.02
CA ALA A 3 25.96 26.05 12.76
C ALA A 3 24.92 24.98 12.30
N GLY A 4 25.37 23.89 11.64
CA GLY A 4 24.47 22.87 11.08
C GLY A 4 24.42 21.53 11.82
N ALA A 5 25.28 21.29 12.80
CA ALA A 5 25.42 19.96 13.44
C ALA A 5 24.60 19.78 14.73
N SER A 6 24.02 20.85 15.28
CA SER A 6 23.36 20.79 16.60
C SER A 6 21.90 20.39 16.57
N THR A 7 21.23 20.55 15.43
CA THR A 7 19.77 20.31 15.32
C THR A 7 19.41 18.82 15.11
N THR A 8 20.32 18.05 14.54
CA THR A 8 20.10 16.60 14.29
C THR A 8 20.17 15.75 15.56
N VAL A 9 20.95 16.19 16.54
CA VAL A 9 21.11 15.46 17.82
C VAL A 9 19.85 15.61 18.71
N HIS A 10 19.14 16.72 18.62
CA HIS A 10 17.92 16.94 19.42
C HIS A 10 16.71 16.13 18.94
N VAL A 11 16.60 15.86 17.66
CA VAL A 11 15.48 15.07 17.09
C VAL A 11 15.64 13.57 17.43
N ALA A 12 16.87 13.06 17.41
CA ALA A 12 17.15 11.68 17.83
C ALA A 12 16.85 11.45 19.33
N ARG A 13 17.06 12.48 20.16
CA ARG A 13 16.81 12.43 21.60
C ARG A 13 15.31 12.42 21.96
N ALA A 14 14.46 13.07 21.16
CA ALA A 14 13.01 13.09 21.36
C ALA A 14 12.34 11.74 21.04
N TYR A 15 12.91 10.96 20.12
CA TYR A 15 12.41 9.62 19.81
C TYR A 15 12.88 8.55 20.81
N ALA A 16 14.07 8.71 21.39
CA ALA A 16 14.57 7.82 22.43
C ALA A 16 13.82 7.94 23.77
N GLN A 17 13.07 9.03 23.97
CA GLN A 17 12.28 9.24 25.19
C GLN A 17 10.89 8.58 25.16
N GLN A 18 10.46 7.99 24.05
CA GLN A 18 9.18 7.30 23.92
C GLN A 18 9.30 5.76 23.91
N ALA A 19 10.49 5.21 23.95
CA ALA A 19 10.71 3.80 24.27
C ALA A 19 10.81 3.68 25.79
N PRO A 20 10.08 2.75 26.44
CA PRO A 20 10.32 2.47 27.85
C PRO A 20 11.78 2.04 28.00
N ALA A 21 12.55 2.78 28.79
CA ALA A 21 13.94 2.51 29.07
C ALA A 21 14.07 1.10 29.67
N PRO A 22 15.09 0.32 29.28
CA PRO A 22 15.43 -0.87 30.00
C PRO A 22 15.73 -0.44 31.44
N GLN A 23 14.99 -0.94 32.41
CA GLN A 23 15.30 -0.73 33.81
C GLN A 23 16.60 -1.47 34.10
N GLU A 24 17.69 -0.71 34.26
CA GLU A 24 18.91 -1.25 34.88
C GLU A 24 18.56 -1.65 36.29
N PRO A 25 19.06 -2.81 36.78
CA PRO A 25 18.88 -3.19 38.17
C PRO A 25 19.63 -2.18 39.05
N SER A 26 18.90 -1.37 39.78
CA SER A 26 19.48 -0.47 40.79
C SER A 26 20.10 -1.35 41.87
N GLU A 27 21.43 -1.31 41.99
CA GLU A 27 22.11 -1.76 43.19
C GLU A 27 21.63 -0.87 44.34
N GLN A 28 20.71 -1.41 45.15
CA GLN A 28 20.32 -0.79 46.40
C GLN A 28 21.34 -1.20 47.47
N GLU A 29 22.10 -0.21 47.95
CA GLU A 29 22.83 -0.27 49.19
C GLU A 29 21.88 -0.73 50.33
N PRO A 30 22.32 -1.61 51.26
CA PRO A 30 21.48 -2.08 52.34
C PRO A 30 21.29 -0.99 53.38
N ALA A 31 20.19 -0.22 53.28
CA ALA A 31 19.74 0.62 54.39
C ALA A 31 19.17 -0.26 55.49
N GLN A 32 19.74 -0.11 56.69
CA GLN A 32 19.32 -0.75 57.94
C GLN A 32 17.83 -0.48 58.19
N GLN A 33 17.07 -1.56 58.27
CA GLN A 33 15.66 -1.51 58.71
C GLN A 33 15.58 -1.31 60.20
N PRO A 34 14.78 -0.34 60.70
CA PRO A 34 14.27 -0.41 62.07
C PRO A 34 13.19 -1.47 62.12
N ALA A 35 13.27 -2.32 63.12
CA ALA A 35 12.27 -3.32 63.45
C ALA A 35 10.90 -2.62 63.63
N ALA A 36 9.95 -2.90 62.79
CA ALA A 36 8.56 -2.45 62.89
C ALA A 36 7.63 -3.66 62.94
N GLU A 37 6.80 -3.58 63.90
CA GLU A 37 5.74 -4.45 64.35
C GLU A 37 4.88 -5.06 63.23
N GLY A 38 4.48 -6.33 63.46
CA GLY A 38 3.69 -7.12 62.53
C GLY A 38 2.35 -6.50 62.19
N GLY A 39 2.25 -6.00 60.96
CA GLY A 39 1.02 -5.85 60.21
C GLY A 39 1.07 -6.86 59.09
N SER A 40 0.21 -7.87 59.10
CA SER A 40 -0.03 -8.74 57.97
C SER A 40 -0.70 -7.88 56.91
N TRP A 41 0.07 -7.52 55.88
CA TRP A 41 -0.51 -7.01 54.67
C TRP A 41 -1.02 -8.25 53.92
N ASP A 42 -2.29 -8.61 54.15
CA ASP A 42 -3.00 -9.52 53.26
C ASP A 42 -3.21 -8.75 51.96
N PHE A 43 -2.25 -8.89 51.03
CA PHE A 43 -2.52 -8.66 49.63
C PHE A 43 -3.44 -9.80 49.21
N GLU A 44 -4.74 -9.56 49.23
CA GLU A 44 -5.66 -10.32 48.40
C GLU A 44 -5.10 -10.13 47.00
N GLU A 45 -4.33 -11.09 46.49
CA GLU A 45 -4.09 -11.24 45.05
C GLU A 45 -5.46 -11.50 44.46
N GLU A 46 -6.15 -10.43 44.10
CA GLU A 46 -7.23 -10.54 43.09
C GLU A 46 -6.53 -11.18 41.89
N GLU A 47 -6.67 -12.50 41.74
CA GLU A 47 -6.40 -13.19 40.50
C GLU A 47 -7.31 -12.56 39.47
N GLU A 48 -6.87 -11.39 38.88
CA GLU A 48 -7.46 -10.89 37.67
C GLU A 48 -7.29 -12.02 36.66
N ASP A 49 -8.37 -12.74 36.39
CA ASP A 49 -8.43 -13.79 35.38
C ASP A 49 -7.78 -13.27 34.12
N ALA A 50 -6.62 -13.82 33.80
CA ALA A 50 -5.85 -13.36 32.63
C ALA A 50 -6.80 -13.35 31.41
N PRO A 51 -6.97 -12.21 30.71
CA PRO A 51 -7.97 -12.06 29.69
C PRO A 51 -7.92 -13.21 28.68
N THR A 52 -9.03 -13.87 28.49
CA THR A 52 -9.11 -15.01 27.58
C THR A 52 -9.03 -14.56 26.12
N TRP A 53 -8.67 -15.44 25.21
CA TRP A 53 -8.69 -15.16 23.76
C TRP A 53 -10.06 -14.66 23.28
N ALA A 54 -11.14 -15.11 23.93
CA ALA A 54 -12.48 -14.68 23.60
C ALA A 54 -12.71 -13.20 23.95
N ASP A 55 -12.16 -12.71 25.05
CA ASP A 55 -12.30 -11.33 25.48
C ASP A 55 -11.52 -10.38 24.58
N ASP A 56 -10.30 -10.76 24.17
CA ASP A 56 -9.50 -9.98 23.21
C ASP A 56 -10.17 -9.91 21.83
N ILE A 57 -10.74 -11.01 21.35
CA ILE A 57 -11.50 -11.02 20.10
C ILE A 57 -12.74 -10.15 20.23
N ARG A 58 -13.48 -10.22 21.34
CA ARG A 58 -14.65 -9.36 21.59
C ARG A 58 -14.28 -7.89 21.60
N ALA A 59 -13.20 -7.50 22.26
CA ALA A 59 -12.71 -6.12 22.29
C ALA A 59 -12.38 -5.59 20.88
N GLN A 60 -11.88 -6.45 19.99
CA GLN A 60 -11.50 -6.09 18.63
C GLN A 60 -12.56 -6.41 17.56
N THR A 61 -13.73 -6.97 17.97
CA THR A 61 -14.76 -7.43 17.02
C THR A 61 -15.21 -6.33 16.07
N LEU A 62 -15.40 -5.12 16.58
CA LEU A 62 -15.81 -3.98 15.77
C LEU A 62 -14.75 -3.63 14.70
N ASP A 63 -13.48 -3.64 15.07
CA ASP A 63 -12.38 -3.32 14.16
C ASP A 63 -12.22 -4.39 13.09
N ILE A 64 -12.31 -5.66 13.48
CA ILE A 64 -12.26 -6.80 12.56
C ILE A 64 -13.46 -6.71 11.59
N ALA A 65 -14.68 -6.46 12.10
CA ALA A 65 -15.87 -6.36 11.27
C ALA A 65 -15.79 -5.19 10.28
N MET A 66 -15.27 -4.04 10.71
CA MET A 66 -15.09 -2.87 9.84
C MET A 66 -14.04 -3.13 8.75
N VAL A 67 -12.90 -3.73 9.08
CA VAL A 67 -11.85 -4.08 8.10
C VAL A 67 -12.35 -5.16 7.14
N ALA A 68 -13.07 -6.16 7.63
CA ALA A 68 -13.68 -7.18 6.79
C ALA A 68 -14.74 -6.59 5.85
N GLY A 69 -15.64 -5.75 6.36
CA GLY A 69 -16.67 -5.06 5.57
C GLY A 69 -16.07 -4.17 4.49
N PHE A 70 -15.05 -3.38 4.84
CA PHE A 70 -14.31 -2.58 3.85
C PHE A 70 -13.63 -3.46 2.80
N SER A 71 -13.01 -4.57 3.20
CA SER A 71 -12.36 -5.50 2.28
C SER A 71 -13.36 -6.13 1.33
N VAL A 72 -14.53 -6.52 1.80
CA VAL A 72 -15.64 -7.00 0.96
C VAL A 72 -16.04 -5.93 -0.05
N LEU A 73 -16.23 -4.68 0.37
CA LEU A 73 -16.53 -3.55 -0.52
C LEU A 73 -15.44 -3.39 -1.61
N ALA A 74 -14.17 -3.47 -1.22
CA ALA A 74 -13.05 -3.37 -2.15
C ALA A 74 -13.05 -4.50 -3.18
N PHE A 75 -13.31 -5.73 -2.76
CA PHE A 75 -13.40 -6.88 -3.67
C PHE A 75 -14.67 -6.85 -4.55
N VAL A 76 -15.82 -6.46 -4.02
CA VAL A 76 -17.04 -6.25 -4.82
C VAL A 76 -16.80 -5.18 -5.88
N SER A 77 -16.14 -4.08 -5.51
CA SER A 77 -15.71 -3.04 -6.46
C SER A 77 -14.75 -3.59 -7.53
N PHE A 78 -13.83 -4.46 -7.14
CA PHE A 78 -12.87 -5.08 -8.04
C PHE A 78 -13.54 -6.03 -9.05
N PHE A 79 -14.44 -6.91 -8.60
CA PHE A 79 -15.10 -7.88 -9.48
C PHE A 79 -16.19 -7.25 -10.36
N ARG A 80 -16.93 -6.27 -9.84
CA ARG A 80 -17.97 -5.57 -10.62
C ARG A 80 -17.45 -4.58 -11.64
N LYS A 81 -16.18 -4.20 -11.58
CA LYS A 81 -15.50 -3.25 -12.49
C LYS A 81 -16.27 -1.94 -12.71
N SER A 82 -17.14 -1.55 -11.77
CA SER A 82 -17.93 -0.33 -11.85
C SER A 82 -17.11 0.90 -11.49
N VAL A 83 -17.14 1.94 -12.34
CA VAL A 83 -16.42 3.20 -12.11
C VAL A 83 -16.90 3.89 -10.83
N ARG A 84 -18.22 3.95 -10.61
CA ARG A 84 -18.81 4.59 -9.41
C ARG A 84 -18.35 3.88 -8.14
N LEU A 85 -18.41 2.54 -8.14
CA LEU A 85 -18.01 1.75 -6.99
C LEU A 85 -16.50 1.83 -6.73
N LYS A 86 -15.67 1.96 -7.77
CA LYS A 86 -14.23 2.23 -7.65
C LYS A 86 -14.01 3.51 -6.85
N TYR A 87 -14.62 4.63 -7.24
CA TYR A 87 -14.41 5.91 -6.54
C TYR A 87 -14.96 5.89 -5.11
N VAL A 88 -16.12 5.27 -4.87
CA VAL A 88 -16.65 5.08 -3.50
C VAL A 88 -15.64 4.30 -2.64
N THR A 89 -15.07 3.23 -3.17
CA THR A 89 -14.05 2.44 -2.45
C THR A 89 -12.78 3.25 -2.18
N LEU A 90 -12.32 4.07 -3.14
CA LEU A 90 -11.14 4.92 -2.96
C LEU A 90 -11.37 5.98 -1.87
N VAL A 91 -12.53 6.64 -1.87
CA VAL A 91 -12.89 7.60 -0.81
C VAL A 91 -12.97 6.90 0.54
N ALA A 92 -13.64 5.74 0.60
CA ALA A 92 -13.71 4.95 1.82
C ALA A 92 -12.32 4.50 2.32
N ALA A 93 -11.39 4.13 1.42
CA ALA A 93 -10.01 3.78 1.77
C ALA A 93 -9.29 4.95 2.44
N VAL A 94 -9.39 6.16 1.86
CA VAL A 94 -8.74 7.36 2.42
C VAL A 94 -9.32 7.70 3.79
N LEU A 95 -10.65 7.72 3.93
CA LEU A 95 -11.30 8.12 5.17
C LEU A 95 -11.14 7.06 6.26
N PHE A 96 -11.41 5.79 5.94
CA PHE A 96 -11.42 4.71 6.93
C PHE A 96 -10.02 4.20 7.27
N LEU A 97 -9.26 3.69 6.27
CA LEU A 97 -7.92 3.14 6.51
C LEU A 97 -6.86 4.24 6.68
N GLY A 98 -7.03 5.39 6.03
CA GLY A 98 -6.13 6.52 6.19
C GLY A 98 -6.37 7.25 7.51
N PHE A 99 -7.38 8.10 7.57
CA PHE A 99 -7.57 9.03 8.69
C PHE A 99 -8.18 8.41 9.94
N TYR A 100 -9.15 7.49 9.81
CA TYR A 100 -9.86 6.97 10.99
C TYR A 100 -9.04 5.92 11.74
N LYS A 101 -8.52 4.90 11.07
CA LYS A 101 -7.78 3.80 11.71
C LYS A 101 -6.26 3.90 11.53
N SER A 102 -5.77 4.69 10.57
CA SER A 102 -4.36 4.75 10.17
C SER A 102 -3.73 3.36 9.96
N LEU A 103 -4.54 2.43 9.46
CA LEU A 103 -4.23 1.02 9.36
C LEU A 103 -3.66 0.73 7.97
N LEU A 104 -2.38 1.08 7.78
CA LEU A 104 -1.68 0.94 6.52
C LEU A 104 -0.59 -0.13 6.63
N ILE A 105 -0.46 -0.94 5.59
CA ILE A 105 0.67 -1.85 5.45
C ILE A 105 1.82 -1.06 4.87
N SER A 106 2.98 -1.16 5.52
CA SER A 106 4.19 -0.40 5.26
C SER A 106 5.37 -1.37 5.09
N ILE A 107 6.47 -0.87 4.53
CA ILE A 107 7.73 -1.63 4.45
C ILE A 107 8.28 -1.96 5.84
N VAL A 108 7.96 -1.17 6.87
CA VAL A 108 8.33 -1.46 8.27
C VAL A 108 7.76 -2.80 8.74
N ASN A 109 6.58 -3.16 8.27
CA ASN A 109 5.98 -4.45 8.59
C ASN A 109 6.79 -5.62 8.00
N VAL A 110 7.39 -5.41 6.82
CA VAL A 110 8.32 -6.39 6.22
C VAL A 110 9.59 -6.48 7.06
N PHE A 111 10.10 -5.36 7.58
CA PHE A 111 11.25 -5.36 8.51
C PHE A 111 10.92 -6.06 9.83
N GLY A 112 9.73 -5.82 10.37
CA GLY A 112 9.23 -6.53 11.56
C GLY A 112 9.21 -8.04 11.33
N LEU A 113 8.75 -8.49 10.16
CA LEU A 113 8.78 -9.90 9.78
C LEU A 113 10.20 -10.44 9.68
N MET A 114 11.13 -9.69 9.07
CA MET A 114 12.53 -10.10 8.94
C MET A 114 13.28 -10.12 10.28
N GLY A 115 12.92 -9.21 11.17
CA GLY A 115 13.51 -9.09 12.52
C GLY A 115 12.84 -9.98 13.58
N GLY A 116 11.76 -10.67 13.26
CA GLY A 116 10.94 -11.40 14.23
C GLY A 116 10.11 -10.51 15.18
N ASN A 117 10.09 -9.19 14.94
CA ASN A 117 9.41 -8.19 15.76
C ASN A 117 8.08 -7.77 15.11
N LEU A 118 7.16 -8.71 15.01
CA LEU A 118 5.80 -8.41 14.56
C LEU A 118 4.95 -7.88 15.73
N PRO A 119 3.92 -7.04 15.42
CA PRO A 119 2.94 -6.66 16.44
C PRO A 119 2.35 -7.90 17.11
N ILE A 120 2.13 -7.85 18.42
CA ILE A 120 1.58 -8.99 19.15
C ILE A 120 0.23 -9.38 18.50
N PHE A 121 0.14 -10.61 18.02
CA PHE A 121 -1.01 -11.13 17.27
C PHE A 121 -2.33 -10.91 18.03
N ARG A 122 -2.31 -11.18 19.33
CA ARG A 122 -3.47 -11.10 20.20
C ARG A 122 -4.16 -9.74 20.21
N TYR A 123 -3.38 -8.64 20.09
CA TYR A 123 -3.89 -7.27 20.17
C TYR A 123 -4.04 -6.57 18.83
N ASN A 124 -3.69 -7.22 17.72
CA ASN A 124 -3.66 -6.60 16.40
C ASN A 124 -4.34 -7.45 15.32
N LEU A 125 -5.42 -8.15 15.64
CA LEU A 125 -6.10 -9.08 14.74
C LEU A 125 -6.60 -8.42 13.45
N ALA A 126 -7.14 -7.19 13.55
CA ALA A 126 -7.61 -6.43 12.38
C ALA A 126 -6.45 -6.12 11.40
N TRP A 127 -5.26 -5.82 11.93
CA TRP A 127 -4.08 -5.59 11.09
C TRP A 127 -3.61 -6.88 10.41
N TYR A 128 -3.58 -8.00 11.14
CA TYR A 128 -3.22 -9.30 10.55
C TYR A 128 -4.22 -9.75 9.47
N LEU A 129 -5.51 -9.47 9.67
CA LEU A 129 -6.53 -9.70 8.65
C LEU A 129 -6.23 -8.91 7.38
N LEU A 130 -5.94 -7.62 7.50
CA LEU A 130 -5.59 -6.77 6.36
C LEU A 130 -4.29 -7.24 5.68
N ALA A 131 -3.28 -7.64 6.46
CA ALA A 131 -2.03 -8.17 5.95
C ALA A 131 -2.25 -9.47 5.16
N ALA A 132 -3.03 -10.39 5.72
CA ALA A 132 -3.39 -11.65 5.05
C ALA A 132 -4.15 -11.39 3.74
N ILE A 133 -5.14 -10.51 3.76
CA ILE A 133 -5.89 -10.08 2.55
C ILE A 133 -4.94 -9.49 1.51
N THR A 134 -3.98 -8.68 1.92
CA THR A 134 -3.01 -8.05 1.00
C THR A 134 -2.12 -9.10 0.33
N VAL A 135 -1.56 -10.02 1.10
CA VAL A 135 -0.69 -11.09 0.57
C VAL A 135 -1.47 -12.02 -0.35
N VAL A 136 -2.61 -12.53 0.11
CA VAL A 136 -3.46 -13.45 -0.66
C VAL A 136 -3.95 -12.79 -1.96
N SER A 137 -4.47 -11.55 -1.89
CA SER A 137 -4.93 -10.84 -3.08
C SER A 137 -3.80 -10.55 -4.06
N THR A 138 -2.58 -10.27 -3.57
CA THR A 138 -1.42 -10.03 -4.43
C THR A 138 -1.00 -11.31 -5.16
N VAL A 139 -1.02 -12.45 -4.51
CA VAL A 139 -0.72 -13.74 -5.13
C VAL A 139 -1.82 -14.17 -6.11
N LEU A 140 -3.08 -13.95 -5.78
CA LEU A 140 -4.18 -14.38 -6.64
C LEU A 140 -4.38 -13.45 -7.85
N TRP A 141 -4.49 -12.14 -7.62
CA TRP A 141 -4.85 -11.17 -8.67
C TRP A 141 -3.77 -10.12 -8.96
N GLY A 142 -2.72 -10.04 -8.18
CA GLY A 142 -1.69 -9.01 -8.28
C GLY A 142 -1.95 -7.86 -7.31
N ARG A 143 -1.33 -6.70 -7.55
CA ARG A 143 -1.27 -5.57 -6.63
C ARG A 143 -2.63 -4.84 -6.41
N VAL A 144 -3.70 -5.60 -6.14
CA VAL A 144 -5.04 -5.04 -5.86
C VAL A 144 -5.02 -4.12 -4.65
N TYR A 145 -4.22 -4.45 -3.63
CA TYR A 145 -4.02 -3.60 -2.46
C TYR A 145 -3.66 -2.16 -2.84
N CYS A 146 -2.66 -1.98 -3.71
CA CYS A 146 -2.21 -0.65 -4.15
C CYS A 146 -3.27 0.10 -4.96
N GLY A 147 -4.13 -0.63 -5.68
CA GLY A 147 -5.13 -0.05 -6.56
C GLY A 147 -6.45 0.31 -5.89
N ARG A 148 -6.76 -0.28 -4.70
CA ARG A 148 -8.09 -0.14 -4.09
C ARG A 148 -8.11 -0.01 -2.57
N ILE A 149 -7.12 -0.56 -1.87
CA ILE A 149 -7.12 -0.65 -0.41
C ILE A 149 -6.18 0.38 0.20
N CYS A 150 -4.98 0.56 -0.36
CA CYS A 150 -3.99 1.51 0.15
C CYS A 150 -4.54 2.94 0.12
N ALA A 151 -4.64 3.59 1.29
CA ALA A 151 -5.18 4.94 1.39
C ALA A 151 -4.36 5.98 0.61
N PHE A 152 -3.02 5.85 0.60
CA PHE A 152 -2.17 6.76 -0.17
C PHE A 152 -2.34 6.56 -1.68
N GLY A 153 -2.42 5.30 -2.14
CA GLY A 153 -2.71 4.99 -3.53
C GLY A 153 -4.11 5.45 -3.96
N ALA A 154 -5.09 5.36 -3.06
CA ALA A 154 -6.44 5.88 -3.28
C ALA A 154 -6.44 7.41 -3.38
N LEU A 155 -5.72 8.10 -2.48
CA LEU A 155 -5.60 9.56 -2.50
C LEU A 155 -5.01 10.06 -3.82
N THR A 156 -3.91 9.47 -4.28
CA THR A 156 -3.28 9.88 -5.54
C THR A 156 -4.18 9.64 -6.75
N GLN A 157 -4.96 8.55 -6.79
CA GLN A 157 -5.94 8.29 -7.83
C GLN A 157 -7.12 9.28 -7.78
N LEU A 158 -7.59 9.69 -6.60
CA LEU A 158 -8.63 10.71 -6.46
C LEU A 158 -8.13 12.08 -6.94
N VAL A 159 -6.91 12.47 -6.56
CA VAL A 159 -6.26 13.69 -7.05
C VAL A 159 -6.14 13.64 -8.58
N ASP A 160 -5.75 12.49 -9.14
CA ASP A 160 -5.65 12.32 -10.58
C ASP A 160 -7.00 12.47 -11.29
N ALA A 161 -8.08 12.00 -10.70
CA ALA A 161 -9.42 12.10 -11.26
C ALA A 161 -9.97 13.54 -11.28
N ILE A 162 -9.53 14.41 -10.39
CA ILE A 162 -9.98 15.78 -10.25
C ILE A 162 -9.18 16.72 -11.18
N LEU A 163 -7.89 16.43 -11.38
CA LEU A 163 -6.98 17.32 -12.09
C LEU A 163 -7.12 17.19 -13.61
N PRO A 164 -7.19 18.33 -14.33
CA PRO A 164 -7.29 18.34 -15.78
C PRO A 164 -6.00 17.85 -16.46
N ASP A 165 -6.15 17.12 -17.56
CA ASP A 165 -5.04 16.55 -18.32
C ASP A 165 -4.01 17.58 -18.82
N ARG A 166 -4.40 18.84 -18.97
CA ARG A 166 -3.52 19.93 -19.44
C ARG A 166 -2.31 20.20 -18.54
N TRP A 167 -2.40 19.83 -17.25
CA TRP A 167 -1.30 20.00 -16.29
C TRP A 167 -0.37 18.79 -16.25
N ARG A 168 -0.71 17.72 -16.96
CA ARG A 168 0.03 16.47 -16.93
C ARG A 168 1.21 16.49 -17.88
N VAL A 169 2.37 16.13 -17.34
CA VAL A 169 3.59 15.94 -18.13
C VAL A 169 3.59 14.53 -18.71
N ASN A 170 3.64 14.43 -20.04
CA ASN A 170 3.79 13.16 -20.72
C ASN A 170 5.25 12.73 -20.67
N ILE A 171 5.56 11.79 -19.79
CA ILE A 171 6.92 11.25 -19.65
C ILE A 171 7.20 10.31 -20.84
N PRO A 172 8.33 10.48 -21.57
CA PRO A 172 8.74 9.53 -22.60
C PRO A 172 8.92 8.13 -22.02
N ARG A 173 8.43 7.11 -22.71
CA ARG A 173 8.42 5.71 -22.24
C ARG A 173 9.81 5.16 -21.87
N ALA A 174 10.86 5.67 -22.53
CA ALA A 174 12.23 5.28 -22.22
C ALA A 174 12.64 5.73 -20.80
N ILE A 175 12.25 6.98 -20.44
CA ILE A 175 12.50 7.55 -19.11
C ILE A 175 11.63 6.83 -18.07
N GLU A 176 10.36 6.66 -18.38
CA GLU A 176 9.41 5.96 -17.50
C GLU A 176 9.89 4.55 -17.12
N ARG A 177 10.39 3.80 -18.12
CA ARG A 177 10.91 2.45 -17.88
C ARG A 177 12.17 2.45 -17.02
N ARG A 178 13.06 3.44 -17.16
CA ARG A 178 14.25 3.58 -16.31
C ARG A 178 13.86 4.05 -14.91
N ALA A 179 12.97 5.02 -14.80
CA ALA A 179 12.48 5.56 -13.53
C ALA A 179 11.75 4.49 -12.68
N SER A 180 11.08 3.52 -13.31
CA SER A 180 10.42 2.43 -12.58
C SER A 180 11.40 1.51 -11.82
N TRP A 181 12.70 1.53 -12.16
CA TRP A 181 13.73 0.81 -11.41
C TRP A 181 14.16 1.51 -10.12
N VAL A 182 13.92 2.83 -10.01
CA VAL A 182 14.31 3.62 -8.82
C VAL A 182 13.66 3.06 -7.56
N LYS A 183 12.38 2.68 -7.59
CA LYS A 183 11.72 2.07 -6.43
C LYS A 183 12.36 0.76 -5.95
N TYR A 184 12.93 -0.04 -6.86
CA TYR A 184 13.66 -1.26 -6.48
C TYR A 184 15.02 -0.93 -5.88
N GLY A 185 15.69 0.14 -6.37
CA GLY A 185 16.89 0.69 -5.75
C GLY A 185 16.62 1.19 -4.34
N ILE A 186 15.53 1.96 -4.16
CA ILE A 186 15.09 2.43 -2.83
C ILE A 186 14.79 1.24 -1.92
N LEU A 187 14.02 0.25 -2.40
CA LEU A 187 13.72 -0.96 -1.63
C LEU A 187 15.00 -1.67 -1.16
N ALA A 188 15.95 -1.88 -2.08
CA ALA A 188 17.23 -2.53 -1.75
C ALA A 188 18.03 -1.71 -0.74
N SER A 189 18.09 -0.37 -0.90
CA SER A 189 18.80 0.53 0.01
C SER A 189 18.20 0.53 1.40
N VAL A 190 16.87 0.57 1.49
CA VAL A 190 16.15 0.59 2.78
C VAL A 190 16.28 -0.77 3.50
N ILE A 191 16.23 -1.89 2.76
CA ILE A 191 16.49 -3.23 3.33
C ILE A 191 17.94 -3.32 3.81
N ALA A 192 18.92 -2.89 3.00
CA ALA A 192 20.32 -2.91 3.39
C ALA A 192 20.59 -2.06 4.63
N TYR A 193 20.01 -0.84 4.70
CA TYR A 193 20.09 0.01 5.87
C TYR A 193 19.53 -0.71 7.12
N PHE A 194 18.34 -1.30 7.04
CA PHE A 194 17.73 -2.02 8.15
C PHE A 194 18.58 -3.23 8.61
N LEU A 195 19.18 -3.98 7.68
CA LEU A 195 20.04 -5.13 8.03
C LEU A 195 21.30 -4.72 8.76
N ILE A 196 21.83 -3.52 8.44
CA ILE A 196 23.05 -2.99 9.08
C ILE A 196 22.74 -2.37 10.44
N THR A 197 21.74 -1.50 10.49
CA THR A 197 21.47 -0.66 11.69
C THR A 197 20.47 -1.30 12.65
N ARG A 198 19.61 -2.19 12.14
CA ARG A 198 18.44 -2.75 12.85
C ARG A 198 17.45 -1.67 13.33
N ASP A 199 17.56 -0.46 12.80
CA ASP A 199 16.77 0.70 13.20
C ASP A 199 15.83 1.12 12.09
N PRO A 200 14.51 1.25 12.34
CA PRO A 200 13.53 1.69 11.37
C PRO A 200 13.46 3.23 11.19
N LEU A 201 14.37 4.03 11.77
CA LEU A 201 14.32 5.50 11.78
C LEU A 201 14.23 6.15 10.38
N ILE A 202 14.67 5.47 9.34
CA ILE A 202 14.59 5.99 7.95
C ILE A 202 13.16 6.01 7.40
N TYR A 203 12.24 5.26 8.02
CA TYR A 203 10.88 5.08 7.53
C TYR A 203 10.10 6.36 7.21
N PRO A 204 10.03 7.37 8.08
CA PRO A 204 9.24 8.57 7.83
C PRO A 204 9.69 9.36 6.59
N TYR A 205 10.97 9.22 6.21
CA TYR A 205 11.52 9.91 5.03
C TYR A 205 11.23 9.17 3.72
N VAL A 206 10.97 7.88 3.79
CA VAL A 206 10.75 7.03 2.61
C VAL A 206 9.26 6.80 2.34
N GLU A 207 8.46 6.62 3.38
CA GLU A 207 7.02 6.39 3.27
C GLU A 207 6.22 7.51 3.92
N PRO A 208 5.42 8.29 3.16
CA PRO A 208 4.64 9.41 3.65
C PRO A 208 3.34 9.00 4.38
N PHE A 209 3.22 7.73 4.82
CA PHE A 209 2.00 7.20 5.42
C PHE A 209 1.69 7.83 6.80
N TRP A 210 2.71 8.37 7.48
CA TRP A 210 2.57 9.13 8.71
C TRP A 210 1.63 10.34 8.58
N MET A 211 1.40 10.86 7.35
CA MET A 211 0.49 11.97 7.10
C MET A 211 -0.94 11.69 7.59
N PHE A 212 -1.38 10.44 7.54
CA PHE A 212 -2.71 10.04 7.99
C PHE A 212 -2.84 10.01 9.51
N GLY A 213 -1.76 9.72 10.24
CA GLY A 213 -1.75 9.73 11.70
C GLY A 213 -1.61 11.12 12.33
N LEU A 214 -1.33 12.17 11.55
CA LEU A 214 -1.15 13.56 11.99
C LEU A 214 -0.10 13.77 13.11
N HIS A 215 0.75 12.79 13.38
CA HIS A 215 1.64 12.79 14.54
C HIS A 215 2.99 13.48 14.29
N LEU A 216 3.47 13.53 13.06
CA LEU A 216 4.76 14.11 12.71
C LEU A 216 4.61 15.48 12.06
N ARG A 217 5.18 16.49 12.71
CA ARG A 217 5.11 17.89 12.27
C ARG A 217 6.48 18.53 12.07
N THR A 218 7.52 17.75 11.83
CA THR A 218 8.82 18.33 11.50
C THR A 218 8.74 19.05 10.15
N PRO A 219 9.29 20.27 10.03
CA PRO A 219 9.20 21.05 8.79
C PRO A 219 9.80 20.32 7.58
N VAL A 220 10.83 19.50 7.80
CA VAL A 220 11.46 18.70 6.74
C VAL A 220 10.48 17.68 6.16
N LEU A 221 9.75 16.94 7.00
CA LEU A 221 8.77 15.94 6.54
C LEU A 221 7.59 16.61 5.83
N LEU A 222 7.14 17.77 6.31
CA LEU A 222 6.07 18.52 5.64
C LEU A 222 6.51 19.02 4.27
N THR A 223 7.73 19.51 4.12
CA THR A 223 8.28 19.92 2.81
C THR A 223 8.43 18.74 1.85
N LEU A 224 8.87 17.57 2.35
CA LEU A 224 8.92 16.35 1.56
C LEU A 224 7.52 15.92 1.09
N LEU A 225 6.54 15.92 1.98
CA LEU A 225 5.16 15.58 1.63
C LEU A 225 4.60 16.58 0.61
N GLY A 226 4.80 17.90 0.82
CA GLY A 226 4.36 18.94 -0.09
C GLY A 226 4.97 18.78 -1.49
N SER A 227 6.28 18.54 -1.57
CA SER A 227 6.97 18.30 -2.84
C SER A 227 6.45 17.06 -3.56
N LEU A 228 6.15 16.02 -2.81
CA LEU A 228 5.61 14.76 -3.35
C LEU A 228 4.17 14.94 -3.87
N LEU A 229 3.33 15.67 -3.14
CA LEU A 229 1.96 15.99 -3.60
C LEU A 229 1.99 16.89 -4.84
N ILE A 230 2.85 17.92 -4.86
CA ILE A 230 3.06 18.76 -6.05
C ILE A 230 3.52 17.92 -7.24
N THR A 231 4.49 17.03 -7.04
CA THR A 231 4.95 16.12 -8.11
C THR A 231 3.81 15.24 -8.62
N THR A 232 2.89 14.80 -7.75
CA THR A 232 1.73 13.98 -8.14
C THR A 232 0.75 14.78 -9.01
N VAL A 233 0.68 16.11 -8.88
CA VAL A 233 -0.11 16.98 -9.76
C VAL A 233 0.38 16.91 -11.21
N PHE A 234 1.70 16.92 -11.41
CA PHE A 234 2.29 16.91 -12.76
C PHE A 234 2.49 15.50 -13.32
N VAL A 235 2.81 14.54 -12.47
CA VAL A 235 3.10 13.16 -12.85
C VAL A 235 2.13 12.21 -12.16
N ARG A 236 1.31 11.51 -12.95
CA ARG A 236 0.30 10.59 -12.44
C ARG A 236 0.91 9.54 -11.51
N ASN A 237 0.39 9.48 -10.29
CA ASN A 237 0.78 8.49 -9.28
C ASN A 237 2.30 8.39 -9.06
N ALA A 238 3.02 9.54 -9.11
CA ALA A 238 4.49 9.62 -9.13
C ALA A 238 5.14 8.78 -8.03
N TYR A 239 4.70 8.95 -6.78
CA TYR A 239 5.25 8.20 -5.64
C TYR A 239 5.04 6.69 -5.80
N CYS A 240 3.80 6.25 -6.03
CA CYS A 240 3.46 4.83 -6.11
C CYS A 240 4.16 4.12 -7.29
N ARG A 241 4.44 4.84 -8.39
CA ARG A 241 5.08 4.29 -9.59
C ARG A 241 6.58 4.20 -9.47
N PHE A 242 7.24 5.21 -8.88
CA PHE A 242 8.68 5.39 -8.98
C PHE A 242 9.42 5.31 -7.65
N LEU A 243 8.77 5.60 -6.53
CA LEU A 243 9.43 5.78 -5.24
C LEU A 243 9.00 4.78 -4.17
N CYS A 244 7.77 4.28 -4.20
CA CYS A 244 7.20 3.46 -3.12
C CYS A 244 7.90 2.11 -2.95
N PRO A 245 8.62 1.85 -1.83
CA PRO A 245 9.31 0.58 -1.60
C PRO A 245 8.33 -0.57 -1.34
N LEU A 246 7.23 -0.34 -0.63
CA LEU A 246 6.17 -1.34 -0.49
C LEU A 246 5.59 -1.72 -1.85
N GLY A 247 5.37 -0.72 -2.73
CA GLY A 247 4.94 -0.95 -4.10
C GLY A 247 5.92 -1.79 -4.91
N ALA A 248 7.23 -1.62 -4.68
CA ALA A 248 8.26 -2.46 -5.28
C ALA A 248 8.22 -3.89 -4.75
N PHE A 249 8.11 -4.06 -3.42
CA PHE A 249 8.00 -5.36 -2.77
C PHE A 249 6.78 -6.16 -3.27
N LEU A 250 5.58 -5.57 -3.22
CA LEU A 250 4.37 -6.20 -3.76
C LEU A 250 4.47 -6.43 -5.28
N GLY A 251 5.21 -5.58 -5.99
CA GLY A 251 5.55 -5.78 -7.40
C GLY A 251 6.32 -7.07 -7.62
N ILE A 252 7.34 -7.35 -6.82
CA ILE A 252 8.10 -8.61 -6.89
C ILE A 252 7.19 -9.80 -6.61
N VAL A 253 6.39 -9.73 -5.54
CA VAL A 253 5.42 -10.78 -5.18
C VAL A 253 4.40 -11.02 -6.30
N SER A 254 3.99 -9.96 -7.03
CA SER A 254 3.03 -10.08 -8.13
C SER A 254 3.54 -10.87 -9.35
N ASN A 255 4.83 -11.21 -9.41
CA ASN A 255 5.31 -12.18 -10.40
C ASN A 255 4.71 -13.57 -10.19
N LEU A 256 4.31 -13.90 -8.95
CA LEU A 256 3.65 -15.17 -8.60
C LEU A 256 2.14 -15.16 -8.89
N THR A 257 1.59 -14.05 -9.44
CA THR A 257 0.15 -13.90 -9.66
C THR A 257 -0.42 -15.01 -10.53
N VAL A 258 -1.48 -15.65 -10.02
CA VAL A 258 -2.18 -16.75 -10.66
C VAL A 258 -3.15 -16.23 -11.75
N PHE A 259 -4.04 -15.29 -11.39
CA PHE A 259 -5.06 -14.75 -12.30
C PHE A 259 -4.55 -13.50 -13.03
N ARG A 260 -3.79 -13.72 -14.11
CA ARG A 260 -3.23 -12.64 -14.91
C ARG A 260 -4.23 -12.13 -15.94
N ILE A 261 -4.21 -10.81 -16.20
CA ILE A 261 -4.97 -10.22 -17.31
C ILE A 261 -4.36 -10.70 -18.62
N LYS A 262 -5.16 -11.40 -19.42
CA LYS A 262 -4.77 -11.85 -20.76
C LYS A 262 -5.29 -10.84 -21.79
N ARG A 263 -4.45 -10.47 -22.72
CA ARG A 263 -4.80 -9.64 -23.87
C ARG A 263 -4.53 -10.42 -25.14
N TRP A 264 -5.25 -10.05 -26.20
CA TRP A 264 -5.03 -10.65 -27.51
C TRP A 264 -3.61 -10.36 -28.01
N SER A 265 -2.94 -11.35 -28.61
CA SER A 265 -1.55 -11.25 -29.07
C SER A 265 -1.35 -10.17 -30.15
N GLU A 266 -2.38 -9.93 -30.97
CA GLU A 266 -2.35 -8.93 -32.04
C GLU A 266 -2.61 -7.47 -31.57
N CYS A 267 -2.79 -7.23 -30.25
CA CYS A 267 -3.01 -5.90 -29.68
C CYS A 267 -1.77 -4.96 -29.74
N ASN A 268 -0.89 -5.12 -30.70
CA ASN A 268 0.31 -4.29 -30.88
C ASN A 268 0.03 -2.95 -31.59
N THR A 269 -0.95 -2.93 -32.50
CA THR A 269 -1.11 -1.82 -33.46
C THR A 269 -1.90 -0.67 -32.87
N CYS A 270 -2.92 -0.97 -32.05
CA CYS A 270 -3.91 0.03 -31.59
C CYS A 270 -3.36 0.97 -30.51
N ARG A 271 -2.59 0.49 -29.54
CA ARG A 271 -1.98 1.23 -28.41
C ARG A 271 -2.94 2.06 -27.54
N ILE A 272 -4.25 1.97 -27.70
CA ILE A 272 -5.24 2.76 -26.94
C ILE A 272 -5.14 2.42 -25.45
N CYS A 273 -5.14 1.13 -25.08
CA CYS A 273 -5.00 0.70 -23.68
C CYS A 273 -3.68 1.13 -23.05
N GLU A 274 -2.59 1.20 -23.84
CA GLU A 274 -1.29 1.66 -23.39
C GLU A 274 -1.28 3.14 -23.05
N LYS A 275 -2.02 3.97 -23.81
CA LYS A 275 -2.19 5.39 -23.52
C LYS A 275 -3.09 5.63 -22.30
N THR A 276 -4.11 4.78 -22.13
CA THR A 276 -5.04 4.87 -20.99
C THR A 276 -4.43 4.35 -19.68
N CYS A 277 -3.37 3.55 -19.76
CA CYS A 277 -2.75 2.98 -18.55
C CYS A 277 -1.95 4.03 -17.79
N GLU A 278 -2.52 4.57 -16.72
CA GLU A 278 -1.90 5.56 -15.83
C GLU A 278 -0.67 5.02 -15.08
N TRP A 279 -0.54 3.70 -14.98
CA TRP A 279 0.52 3.02 -14.26
C TRP A 279 1.70 2.58 -15.13
N GLY A 280 1.62 2.78 -16.45
CA GLY A 280 2.67 2.37 -17.38
C GLY A 280 2.94 0.87 -17.43
N ALA A 281 1.96 0.06 -16.99
CA ALA A 281 2.10 -1.39 -16.93
C ALA A 281 1.93 -2.09 -18.28
N ILE A 282 1.38 -1.43 -19.29
CA ILE A 282 1.13 -2.03 -20.60
C ILE A 282 2.29 -1.72 -21.54
N ARG A 283 2.92 -2.77 -22.06
CA ARG A 283 4.04 -2.68 -22.99
C ARG A 283 3.76 -3.55 -24.22
N GLY A 284 3.19 -2.92 -25.25
CA GLY A 284 2.71 -3.65 -26.43
C GLY A 284 1.55 -4.61 -26.05
N PRO A 285 1.57 -5.90 -26.48
CA PRO A 285 0.53 -6.86 -26.13
C PRO A 285 0.64 -7.36 -24.68
N LYS A 286 1.78 -7.19 -24.02
CA LYS A 286 2.06 -7.73 -22.68
C LYS A 286 1.72 -6.72 -21.60
N ILE A 287 1.21 -7.24 -20.48
CA ILE A 287 1.02 -6.49 -19.24
C ILE A 287 2.13 -6.90 -18.27
N VAL A 288 2.88 -5.91 -17.78
CA VAL A 288 3.94 -6.10 -16.80
C VAL A 288 3.31 -6.16 -15.42
N MET A 289 3.24 -7.34 -14.82
CA MET A 289 2.54 -7.56 -13.55
C MET A 289 3.17 -6.80 -12.40
N THR A 290 4.48 -6.62 -12.41
CA THR A 290 5.20 -5.84 -11.39
C THR A 290 4.78 -4.37 -11.33
N GLU A 291 4.21 -3.82 -12.42
CA GLU A 291 3.73 -2.45 -12.50
C GLU A 291 2.20 -2.34 -12.43
N CYS A 292 1.49 -3.43 -12.70
CA CYS A 292 0.03 -3.44 -12.76
C CYS A 292 -0.59 -3.44 -11.36
N VAL A 293 -1.41 -2.43 -11.04
CA VAL A 293 -2.15 -2.31 -9.78
C VAL A 293 -3.60 -2.78 -9.88
N ARG A 294 -4.00 -3.38 -10.99
CA ARG A 294 -5.36 -3.89 -11.20
C ARG A 294 -6.44 -2.81 -11.04
N CYS A 295 -6.21 -1.65 -11.64
CA CYS A 295 -7.18 -0.54 -11.63
C CYS A 295 -8.39 -0.78 -12.55
N ASP A 296 -8.38 -1.81 -13.39
CA ASP A 296 -9.41 -2.27 -14.32
C ASP A 296 -9.75 -1.34 -15.49
N ASP A 297 -9.09 -0.19 -15.60
CA ASP A 297 -9.36 0.78 -16.67
C ASP A 297 -9.11 0.22 -18.07
N CYS A 298 -8.03 -0.57 -18.23
CA CYS A 298 -7.73 -1.24 -19.48
C CYS A 298 -8.69 -2.42 -19.77
N GLU A 299 -9.18 -3.12 -18.75
CA GLU A 299 -10.15 -4.21 -18.92
C GLU A 299 -11.49 -3.67 -19.36
N ARG A 300 -11.97 -2.59 -18.71
CA ARG A 300 -13.21 -1.89 -19.14
C ARG A 300 -13.12 -1.38 -20.57
N LEU A 301 -11.97 -0.80 -20.95
CA LEU A 301 -11.77 -0.33 -22.32
C LEU A 301 -11.73 -1.50 -23.32
N TYR A 302 -11.15 -2.63 -22.93
CA TYR A 302 -11.10 -3.84 -23.74
C TYR A 302 -12.49 -4.47 -23.95
N GLU A 303 -13.36 -4.39 -22.94
CA GLU A 303 -14.74 -4.90 -23.00
C GLU A 303 -15.69 -3.94 -23.75
N ASP A 304 -15.32 -2.67 -23.94
CA ASP A 304 -16.13 -1.69 -24.65
C ASP A 304 -16.11 -1.95 -26.17
N THR A 305 -17.21 -2.48 -26.68
CA THR A 305 -17.38 -2.84 -28.10
C THR A 305 -17.29 -1.63 -29.05
N LYS A 306 -17.56 -0.40 -28.56
CA LYS A 306 -17.50 0.82 -29.37
C LYS A 306 -16.12 1.44 -29.43
N LYS A 307 -15.31 1.26 -28.37
CA LYS A 307 -14.00 1.90 -28.24
C LYS A 307 -12.85 0.97 -28.61
N CYS A 308 -13.02 -0.34 -28.39
CA CYS A 308 -11.97 -1.32 -28.64
C CYS A 308 -11.99 -1.83 -30.09
N PRO A 309 -10.97 -1.53 -30.92
CA PRO A 309 -10.90 -2.01 -32.32
C PRO A 309 -10.90 -3.53 -32.46
N HIS A 310 -10.55 -4.26 -31.40
CA HIS A 310 -10.59 -5.73 -31.37
C HIS A 310 -11.99 -6.26 -31.71
N HIS A 311 -13.03 -5.70 -31.11
CA HIS A 311 -14.41 -6.10 -31.39
C HIS A 311 -14.81 -5.76 -32.84
N LEU A 312 -14.39 -4.62 -33.37
CA LEU A 312 -14.64 -4.24 -34.75
C LEU A 312 -13.98 -5.20 -35.76
N ILE A 313 -12.76 -5.65 -35.45
CA ILE A 313 -12.05 -6.62 -36.29
C ILE A 313 -12.74 -7.98 -36.24
N LEU A 314 -13.20 -8.42 -35.06
CA LEU A 314 -13.94 -9.69 -34.91
C LEU A 314 -15.27 -9.65 -35.66
N ILE A 315 -16.03 -8.57 -35.55
CA ILE A 315 -17.29 -8.37 -36.29
C ILE A 315 -17.02 -8.44 -37.78
N ARG A 316 -16.02 -7.71 -38.28
CA ARG A 316 -15.67 -7.72 -39.71
C ARG A 316 -15.23 -9.10 -40.21
N LYS A 317 -14.46 -9.86 -39.40
CA LYS A 317 -14.07 -11.25 -39.74
C LYS A 317 -15.30 -12.16 -39.78
N ALA A 318 -16.23 -12.04 -38.83
CA ALA A 318 -17.47 -12.80 -38.82
C ALA A 318 -18.32 -12.52 -40.05
N ASP A 319 -18.48 -11.24 -40.43
CA ASP A 319 -19.22 -10.84 -41.64
C ASP A 319 -18.59 -11.41 -42.91
N ILE A 320 -17.27 -11.39 -43.03
CA ILE A 320 -16.55 -11.97 -44.17
C ILE A 320 -16.78 -13.49 -44.23
N LEU A 321 -16.72 -14.18 -43.13
CA LEU A 321 -16.97 -15.62 -43.07
C LEU A 321 -18.41 -15.97 -43.40
N ALA A 322 -19.39 -15.19 -42.90
CA ALA A 322 -20.80 -15.34 -43.24
C ALA A 322 -21.07 -15.16 -44.74
N ARG A 323 -20.49 -14.14 -45.35
CA ARG A 323 -20.60 -13.88 -46.83
C ARG A 323 -20.00 -15.04 -47.63
N ARG A 324 -18.81 -15.56 -47.22
CA ARG A 324 -18.19 -16.73 -47.88
C ARG A 324 -19.03 -17.97 -47.77
N ALA A 325 -19.63 -18.23 -46.59
CA ALA A 325 -20.52 -19.36 -46.38
C ALA A 325 -21.82 -19.26 -47.21
N ALA A 326 -22.35 -18.06 -47.42
CA ALA A 326 -23.50 -17.83 -48.29
C ALA A 326 -23.16 -18.06 -49.77
N GLN A 327 -21.97 -17.62 -50.22
CA GLN A 327 -21.50 -17.81 -51.59
C GLN A 327 -21.13 -19.26 -51.91
N GLY A 328 -20.67 -20.06 -50.91
CA GLY A 328 -20.35 -21.46 -51.10
C GLY A 328 -21.57 -22.40 -51.03
N ARG A 329 -22.78 -21.87 -50.78
CA ARG A 329 -24.06 -22.60 -50.82
C ARG A 329 -24.89 -22.31 -52.08
N ALA A 330 -24.43 -21.44 -52.95
CA ALA A 330 -25.00 -21.15 -54.26
C ALA A 330 -24.20 -21.90 -55.35
#